data_ae2b2dfccf94965aa05ef30958603bb3
#
_entry.id   ae2b2dfccf94965aa05ef30958603bb3
#
_cell.length_a   1.000
_cell.length_b   1.000
_cell.length_c   1.000
_cell.angle_alpha   90.00
_cell.angle_beta   90.00
_cell.angle_gamma   90.00
#
_symmetry.space_group_name_H-M   'P 1'
#
loop_
_entity.id
_entity.type
_entity.pdbx_description
1 polymer ?
#
loop_
_entity_poly.entity_id
_entity_poly.type
_entity_poly.pdbx_seq_one_letter_code
_entity_poly.pdbx_strand_id
1 'polypeptide(L)'
;MEIKDMAFAQEDYVIACRHHLHMHPELGTKEVETTKFIVQELKAAGIDEIQTFDDITGCVATIRGAHPGKTVMLRADIDALPMQEENDCAYKSQNDGVMHSCGHDCHTAMLLGAARVLVAQKENIHGTVKLLFQMAEEIGTESRHYVEKGCLDNVDALFGMHVWSWIDSGKASFEDGARMACSDRFVVTVSGKSAPAAAPQQGRDAIVAAANVVMALQGIVSRLNAPENSLVVTVGMMNGGSSALQLADKVELVGTVRTFDKKFRDGMPEMIQSVAQNAAAAYGCTADCAYTFGPSPLINEHQNLNELARGAVTKIMGEGALTHLEKMTGAEDFSVLMEKVPDNEDALLLAARVAKAKDD
;
A
#
# COMPACT_ATOMS: atom_id res chain seq x y z
N MET A 1 -6.76 -17.15 31.31
CA MET A 1 -6.29 -17.79 30.05
C MET A 1 -5.22 -16.88 29.48
N GLU A 2 -4.10 -17.41 29.09
CA GLU A 2 -3.04 -16.63 28.45
C GLU A 2 -3.53 -16.10 27.10
N ILE A 3 -3.04 -14.91 26.67
CA ILE A 3 -3.44 -14.30 25.38
C ILE A 3 -3.20 -15.24 24.21
N LYS A 4 -2.11 -16.01 24.25
CA LYS A 4 -1.80 -17.04 23.27
C LYS A 4 -2.94 -18.06 23.11
N ASP A 5 -3.42 -18.62 24.22
CA ASP A 5 -4.51 -19.61 24.18
C ASP A 5 -5.80 -19.00 23.68
N MET A 6 -6.07 -17.74 24.03
CA MET A 6 -7.25 -17.02 23.53
C MET A 6 -7.19 -16.78 22.02
N ALA A 7 -6.00 -16.46 21.49
CA ALA A 7 -5.78 -16.27 20.07
C ALA A 7 -5.96 -17.60 19.32
N PHE A 8 -5.38 -18.70 19.78
CA PHE A 8 -5.57 -20.02 19.18
C PHE A 8 -7.02 -20.50 19.22
N ALA A 9 -7.76 -20.14 20.26
CA ALA A 9 -9.21 -20.46 20.33
C ALA A 9 -10.04 -19.72 19.28
N GLN A 10 -9.49 -18.73 18.55
CA GLN A 10 -10.15 -18.05 17.43
C GLN A 10 -9.75 -18.64 16.06
N GLU A 11 -8.91 -19.67 15.97
CA GLU A 11 -8.37 -20.20 14.72
C GLU A 11 -9.49 -20.52 13.70
N ASP A 12 -10.45 -21.37 14.07
CA ASP A 12 -11.56 -21.75 13.19
C ASP A 12 -12.40 -20.55 12.73
N TYR A 13 -12.59 -19.58 13.63
CA TYR A 13 -13.33 -18.35 13.32
C TYR A 13 -12.55 -17.48 12.31
N VAL A 14 -11.25 -17.30 12.50
CA VAL A 14 -10.40 -16.52 11.60
C VAL A 14 -10.34 -17.16 10.22
N ILE A 15 -10.19 -18.50 10.16
CA ILE A 15 -10.22 -19.25 8.90
C ILE A 15 -11.56 -19.08 8.19
N ALA A 16 -12.68 -19.21 8.92
CA ALA A 16 -14.02 -19.03 8.34
C ALA A 16 -14.23 -17.61 7.78
N CYS A 17 -13.81 -16.57 8.52
CA CYS A 17 -13.85 -15.18 8.04
C CYS A 17 -12.99 -14.99 6.79
N ARG A 18 -11.76 -15.51 6.79
CA ARG A 18 -10.84 -15.44 5.64
C ARG A 18 -11.44 -16.12 4.41
N HIS A 19 -12.00 -17.33 4.54
CA HIS A 19 -12.63 -18.02 3.43
C HIS A 19 -13.84 -17.27 2.88
N HIS A 20 -14.67 -16.69 3.76
CA HIS A 20 -15.80 -15.86 3.34
C HIS A 20 -15.36 -14.64 2.52
N LEU A 21 -14.37 -13.90 3.02
CA LEU A 21 -13.82 -12.71 2.33
C LEU A 21 -13.18 -13.09 1.00
N HIS A 22 -12.42 -14.20 0.96
CA HIS A 22 -11.77 -14.67 -0.26
C HIS A 22 -12.76 -15.09 -1.34
N MET A 23 -13.89 -15.71 -0.95
CA MET A 23 -14.97 -16.07 -1.87
C MET A 23 -15.72 -14.86 -2.42
N HIS A 24 -15.75 -13.74 -1.70
CA HIS A 24 -16.55 -12.56 -2.04
C HIS A 24 -15.71 -11.29 -2.13
N PRO A 25 -14.62 -11.28 -2.93
CA PRO A 25 -13.71 -10.14 -3.01
C PRO A 25 -14.37 -8.95 -3.72
N GLU A 26 -14.12 -7.74 -3.23
CA GLU A 26 -14.57 -6.48 -3.82
C GLU A 26 -13.38 -5.57 -4.14
N LEU A 27 -13.46 -4.85 -5.26
CA LEU A 27 -12.42 -3.91 -5.67
C LEU A 27 -12.41 -2.66 -4.78
N GLY A 28 -11.26 -2.01 -4.70
CA GLY A 28 -11.09 -0.75 -3.98
C GLY A 28 -12.16 0.28 -4.30
N THR A 29 -12.66 0.97 -3.29
CA THR A 29 -13.80 1.91 -3.27
C THR A 29 -15.17 1.25 -3.51
N LYS A 30 -15.25 -0.06 -3.60
CA LYS A 30 -16.50 -0.83 -3.85
C LYS A 30 -16.75 -1.92 -2.81
N GLU A 31 -16.02 -1.91 -1.70
CA GLU A 31 -16.03 -2.92 -0.64
C GLU A 31 -17.28 -2.77 0.27
N VAL A 32 -18.47 -2.76 -0.35
CA VAL A 32 -19.74 -2.49 0.33
C VAL A 32 -20.20 -3.70 1.16
N GLU A 33 -20.20 -4.88 0.56
CA GLU A 33 -20.62 -6.10 1.26
C GLU A 33 -19.53 -6.56 2.24
N THR A 34 -18.25 -6.36 1.89
CA THR A 34 -17.10 -6.58 2.78
C THR A 34 -17.24 -5.70 4.04
N THR A 35 -17.54 -4.41 3.88
CA THR A 35 -17.77 -3.49 5.01
C THR A 35 -18.95 -3.95 5.88
N LYS A 36 -20.07 -4.35 5.28
CA LYS A 36 -21.24 -4.87 6.01
C LYS A 36 -20.90 -6.13 6.80
N PHE A 37 -20.18 -7.07 6.19
CA PHE A 37 -19.72 -8.28 6.87
C PHE A 37 -18.85 -7.94 8.07
N ILE A 38 -17.85 -7.06 7.91
CA ILE A 38 -16.96 -6.61 9.00
C ILE A 38 -17.78 -6.00 10.14
N VAL A 39 -18.71 -5.08 9.84
CA VAL A 39 -19.56 -4.44 10.85
C VAL A 39 -20.43 -5.45 11.58
N GLN A 40 -20.94 -6.46 10.88
CA GLN A 40 -21.74 -7.53 11.47
C GLN A 40 -20.90 -8.36 12.45
N GLU A 41 -19.69 -8.76 12.06
CA GLU A 41 -18.78 -9.56 12.89
C GLU A 41 -18.30 -8.77 14.13
N LEU A 42 -18.02 -7.47 13.98
CA LEU A 42 -17.67 -6.60 15.10
C LEU A 42 -18.81 -6.46 16.12
N LYS A 43 -20.05 -6.30 15.64
CA LYS A 43 -21.24 -6.28 16.52
C LYS A 43 -21.43 -7.63 17.22
N ALA A 44 -21.27 -8.73 16.50
CA ALA A 44 -21.34 -10.08 17.08
C ALA A 44 -20.26 -10.33 18.14
N ALA A 45 -19.10 -9.66 18.01
CA ALA A 45 -18.04 -9.67 19.03
C ALA A 45 -18.35 -8.77 20.25
N GLY A 46 -19.44 -7.99 20.22
CA GLY A 46 -19.83 -7.08 21.31
C GLY A 46 -19.22 -5.67 21.23
N ILE A 47 -18.88 -5.22 20.03
CA ILE A 47 -18.42 -3.84 19.79
C ILE A 47 -19.55 -3.03 19.20
N ASP A 48 -20.04 -2.04 19.94
CA ASP A 48 -21.14 -1.17 19.53
C ASP A 48 -20.66 0.17 18.96
N GLU A 49 -19.48 0.65 19.35
CA GLU A 49 -18.90 1.89 18.86
C GLU A 49 -18.19 1.66 17.53
N ILE A 50 -18.96 1.72 16.42
CA ILE A 50 -18.46 1.50 15.05
C ILE A 50 -18.85 2.70 14.21
N GLN A 51 -17.85 3.39 13.68
CA GLN A 51 -18.00 4.50 12.75
C GLN A 51 -17.94 3.95 11.31
N THR A 52 -19.01 4.14 10.56
CA THR A 52 -19.09 3.94 9.10
C THR A 52 -19.29 5.29 8.42
N PHE A 53 -19.13 5.33 7.12
CA PHE A 53 -19.14 6.55 6.33
C PHE A 53 -20.14 6.45 5.18
N ASP A 54 -20.70 7.57 4.75
CA ASP A 54 -21.67 7.60 3.64
C ASP A 54 -20.99 7.66 2.27
N ASP A 55 -19.75 8.12 2.21
CA ASP A 55 -19.00 8.45 1.00
C ASP A 55 -17.78 7.55 0.76
N ILE A 56 -17.40 6.73 1.72
CA ILE A 56 -16.32 5.73 1.62
C ILE A 56 -16.72 4.41 2.27
N THR A 57 -16.11 3.33 1.83
CA THR A 57 -16.25 1.99 2.43
C THR A 57 -15.28 1.81 3.61
N GLY A 58 -15.34 0.67 4.26
CA GLY A 58 -14.57 0.40 5.48
C GLY A 58 -15.19 1.00 6.73
N CYS A 59 -14.54 0.84 7.86
CA CYS A 59 -15.04 1.35 9.16
C CYS A 59 -13.92 1.48 10.19
N VAL A 60 -14.25 2.22 11.28
CA VAL A 60 -13.40 2.30 12.48
C VAL A 60 -14.22 1.83 13.67
N ALA A 61 -13.76 0.79 14.35
CA ALA A 61 -14.37 0.30 15.59
C ALA A 61 -13.53 0.72 16.79
N THR A 62 -14.17 0.99 17.93
CA THR A 62 -13.51 1.45 19.15
C THR A 62 -13.80 0.53 20.32
N ILE A 63 -12.76 0.07 20.97
CA ILE A 63 -12.80 -0.73 22.21
C ILE A 63 -12.20 0.14 23.33
N ARG A 64 -13.04 0.58 24.27
CA ARG A 64 -12.60 1.34 25.44
C ARG A 64 -12.26 0.38 26.56
N GLY A 65 -11.01 0.37 26.99
CA GLY A 65 -10.55 -0.39 28.15
C GLY A 65 -11.16 0.14 29.46
N ALA A 66 -11.09 -0.67 30.52
CA ALA A 66 -11.59 -0.32 31.84
C ALA A 66 -10.74 0.73 32.57
N HIS A 67 -9.51 0.94 32.14
CA HIS A 67 -8.55 1.85 32.79
C HIS A 67 -8.11 2.97 31.87
N PRO A 68 -7.78 4.17 32.39
CA PRO A 68 -7.20 5.24 31.58
C PRO A 68 -5.87 4.83 30.93
N GLY A 69 -5.60 5.34 29.74
CA GLY A 69 -4.34 5.07 29.04
C GLY A 69 -4.32 5.69 27.65
N LYS A 70 -3.34 5.29 26.86
CA LYS A 70 -3.12 5.73 25.48
C LYS A 70 -4.13 5.10 24.50
N THR A 71 -4.25 5.70 23.33
CA THR A 71 -5.03 5.16 22.22
C THR A 71 -4.11 4.49 21.21
N VAL A 72 -4.33 3.21 20.96
CA VAL A 72 -3.62 2.43 19.93
C VAL A 72 -4.57 2.11 18.80
N MET A 73 -4.12 2.24 17.55
CA MET A 73 -4.88 1.81 16.39
C MET A 73 -4.22 0.61 15.74
N LEU A 74 -5.03 -0.40 15.39
CA LEU A 74 -4.66 -1.54 14.57
C LEU A 74 -5.34 -1.42 13.22
N ARG A 75 -4.62 -1.63 12.12
CA ARG A 75 -5.13 -1.47 10.74
C ARG A 75 -5.10 -2.79 9.98
N ALA A 76 -6.16 -3.04 9.23
CA ALA A 76 -6.19 -3.98 8.11
C ALA A 76 -6.81 -3.29 6.89
N ASP A 77 -6.25 -3.53 5.72
CA ASP A 77 -6.85 -3.24 4.43
C ASP A 77 -7.91 -4.29 4.07
N ILE A 78 -8.84 -3.97 3.16
CA ILE A 78 -10.00 -4.83 2.90
C ILE A 78 -10.32 -5.04 1.42
N ASP A 79 -9.60 -4.38 0.50
CA ASP A 79 -9.85 -4.43 -0.93
C ASP A 79 -9.16 -5.60 -1.63
N ALA A 80 -9.63 -5.91 -2.84
CA ALA A 80 -9.12 -6.94 -3.72
C ALA A 80 -8.65 -6.37 -5.07
N LEU A 81 -7.96 -7.19 -5.85
CA LEU A 81 -7.38 -6.83 -7.14
C LEU A 81 -8.24 -7.27 -8.33
N PRO A 82 -8.22 -6.51 -9.46
CA PRO A 82 -8.88 -6.88 -10.71
C PRO A 82 -8.10 -7.99 -11.44
N MET A 83 -8.15 -9.20 -10.89
CA MET A 83 -7.40 -10.36 -11.35
C MET A 83 -8.28 -11.60 -11.32
N GLN A 84 -8.22 -12.43 -12.37
CA GLN A 84 -8.91 -13.72 -12.38
C GLN A 84 -8.17 -14.72 -11.51
N GLU A 85 -8.88 -15.34 -10.57
CA GLU A 85 -8.29 -16.41 -9.77
C GLU A 85 -8.21 -17.71 -10.58
N GLU A 86 -7.01 -18.30 -10.61
CA GLU A 86 -6.73 -19.56 -11.31
C GLU A 86 -6.58 -20.75 -10.34
N ASN A 87 -6.57 -20.47 -9.00
CA ASN A 87 -6.47 -21.55 -8.02
C ASN A 87 -7.70 -22.47 -8.05
N ASP A 88 -7.48 -23.74 -7.74
CA ASP A 88 -8.54 -24.73 -7.52
C ASP A 88 -8.63 -25.05 -6.02
N CYS A 89 -9.45 -24.30 -5.31
CA CYS A 89 -9.66 -24.47 -3.88
C CYS A 89 -11.14 -24.27 -3.52
N ALA A 90 -11.55 -24.83 -2.39
CA ALA A 90 -12.96 -24.81 -1.95
C ALA A 90 -13.50 -23.40 -1.66
N TYR A 91 -12.62 -22.44 -1.40
CA TYR A 91 -12.96 -21.05 -1.09
C TYR A 91 -12.56 -20.08 -2.21
N LYS A 92 -12.40 -20.56 -3.44
CA LYS A 92 -12.12 -19.76 -4.64
C LYS A 92 -13.10 -18.60 -4.77
N SER A 93 -12.60 -17.46 -5.30
CA SER A 93 -13.42 -16.30 -5.61
C SER A 93 -14.65 -16.65 -6.45
N GLN A 94 -15.80 -16.15 -6.04
CA GLN A 94 -17.08 -16.25 -6.76
C GLN A 94 -17.36 -15.03 -7.63
N ASN A 95 -16.46 -14.03 -7.62
CA ASN A 95 -16.54 -12.82 -8.41
C ASN A 95 -15.54 -12.91 -9.57
N ASP A 96 -16.04 -13.16 -10.79
CA ASP A 96 -15.20 -13.26 -11.98
C ASP A 96 -14.34 -12.01 -12.16
N GLY A 97 -13.03 -12.22 -12.39
CA GLY A 97 -12.07 -11.15 -12.61
C GLY A 97 -11.67 -10.37 -11.35
N VAL A 98 -12.02 -10.85 -10.15
CA VAL A 98 -11.63 -10.22 -8.88
C VAL A 98 -11.09 -11.27 -7.92
N MET A 99 -9.97 -11.00 -7.27
CA MET A 99 -9.31 -11.93 -6.35
C MET A 99 -8.56 -11.19 -5.23
N HIS A 100 -8.59 -11.73 -4.01
CA HIS A 100 -7.67 -11.36 -2.94
C HIS A 100 -6.29 -12.00 -3.15
N SER A 101 -5.49 -11.46 -4.06
CA SER A 101 -4.14 -11.96 -4.34
C SER A 101 -3.05 -11.30 -3.48
N CYS A 102 -3.34 -10.16 -2.85
CA CYS A 102 -2.43 -9.47 -1.93
C CYS A 102 -2.57 -9.93 -0.47
N GLY A 103 -3.65 -10.65 -0.13
CA GLY A 103 -3.84 -11.22 1.22
C GLY A 103 -4.63 -10.33 2.17
N HIS A 104 -5.34 -9.31 1.69
CA HIS A 104 -6.16 -8.42 2.52
C HIS A 104 -7.33 -9.15 3.20
N ASP A 105 -7.80 -10.27 2.65
CA ASP A 105 -8.72 -11.19 3.31
C ASP A 105 -8.12 -11.78 4.60
N CYS A 106 -6.82 -12.10 4.60
CA CYS A 106 -6.10 -12.55 5.79
C CYS A 106 -5.97 -11.41 6.81
N HIS A 107 -5.59 -10.20 6.36
CA HIS A 107 -5.44 -9.04 7.25
C HIS A 107 -6.74 -8.73 7.97
N THR A 108 -7.84 -8.65 7.22
CA THR A 108 -9.19 -8.42 7.76
C THR A 108 -9.60 -9.51 8.75
N ALA A 109 -9.44 -10.78 8.38
CA ALA A 109 -9.81 -11.91 9.25
C ALA A 109 -9.00 -11.92 10.56
N MET A 110 -7.69 -11.64 10.48
CA MET A 110 -6.83 -11.53 11.67
C MET A 110 -7.26 -10.40 12.59
N LEU A 111 -7.61 -9.24 12.03
CA LEU A 111 -8.06 -8.10 12.83
C LEU A 111 -9.42 -8.37 13.49
N LEU A 112 -10.33 -9.08 12.81
CA LEU A 112 -11.58 -9.56 13.41
C LEU A 112 -11.33 -10.56 14.56
N GLY A 113 -10.39 -11.48 14.39
CA GLY A 113 -9.97 -12.40 15.45
C GLY A 113 -9.37 -11.66 16.65
N ALA A 114 -8.51 -10.68 16.39
CA ALA A 114 -7.93 -9.83 17.43
C ALA A 114 -9.00 -9.02 18.17
N ALA A 115 -10.03 -8.52 17.47
CA ALA A 115 -11.15 -7.80 18.06
C ALA A 115 -11.84 -8.64 19.15
N ARG A 116 -12.11 -9.93 18.90
CA ARG A 116 -12.75 -10.84 19.88
C ARG A 116 -11.88 -11.07 21.11
N VAL A 117 -10.56 -11.22 20.92
CA VAL A 117 -9.62 -11.36 22.04
C VAL A 117 -9.56 -10.09 22.86
N LEU A 118 -9.50 -8.91 22.21
CA LEU A 118 -9.46 -7.61 22.87
C LEU A 118 -10.73 -7.34 23.67
N VAL A 119 -11.91 -7.65 23.13
CA VAL A 119 -13.19 -7.51 23.88
C VAL A 119 -13.19 -8.41 25.12
N ALA A 120 -12.73 -9.67 24.97
CA ALA A 120 -12.64 -10.59 26.12
C ALA A 120 -11.62 -10.13 27.19
N GLN A 121 -10.68 -9.25 26.83
CA GLN A 121 -9.68 -8.68 27.73
C GLN A 121 -9.97 -7.23 28.14
N LYS A 122 -11.15 -6.69 27.80
CA LYS A 122 -11.50 -5.27 27.99
C LYS A 122 -11.23 -4.75 29.40
N GLU A 123 -11.49 -5.57 30.43
CA GLU A 123 -11.26 -5.23 31.83
C GLU A 123 -9.75 -5.07 32.19
N ASN A 124 -8.86 -5.62 31.37
CA ASN A 124 -7.42 -5.53 31.56
C ASN A 124 -6.74 -4.50 30.64
N ILE A 125 -7.51 -3.83 29.77
CA ILE A 125 -6.99 -2.84 28.84
C ILE A 125 -6.88 -1.49 29.53
N HIS A 126 -5.70 -0.88 29.44
CA HIS A 126 -5.43 0.50 29.80
C HIS A 126 -5.44 1.37 28.54
N GLY A 127 -6.43 2.24 28.41
CA GLY A 127 -6.62 3.14 27.26
C GLY A 127 -7.67 2.63 26.29
N THR A 128 -7.49 2.96 25.01
CA THR A 128 -8.45 2.69 23.93
C THR A 128 -7.76 1.95 22.81
N VAL A 129 -8.43 0.96 22.21
CA VAL A 129 -7.98 0.34 20.96
C VAL A 129 -8.98 0.69 19.86
N LYS A 130 -8.49 1.33 18.80
CA LYS A 130 -9.23 1.54 17.55
C LYS A 130 -8.86 0.46 16.55
N LEU A 131 -9.83 -0.05 15.82
CA LEU A 131 -9.63 -1.03 14.74
C LEU A 131 -10.05 -0.38 13.43
N LEU A 132 -9.09 -0.09 12.56
CA LEU A 132 -9.32 0.49 11.25
C LEU A 132 -9.37 -0.63 10.21
N PHE A 133 -10.51 -0.79 9.55
CA PHE A 133 -10.68 -1.59 8.36
C PHE A 133 -10.70 -0.64 7.16
N GLN A 134 -9.57 -0.55 6.49
CA GLN A 134 -9.27 0.47 5.49
C GLN A 134 -9.61 -0.01 4.09
N MET A 135 -10.34 0.80 3.33
CA MET A 135 -10.61 0.58 1.91
C MET A 135 -9.42 0.87 1.01
N ALA A 136 -9.43 0.28 -0.19
CA ALA A 136 -8.75 0.76 -1.39
C ALA A 136 -7.23 1.02 -1.24
N GLU A 137 -6.53 0.15 -0.51
CA GLU A 137 -5.06 0.22 -0.40
C GLU A 137 -4.39 0.13 -1.77
N GLU A 138 -4.88 -0.75 -2.66
CA GLU A 138 -4.34 -1.03 -3.98
C GLU A 138 -4.45 0.17 -4.96
N ILE A 139 -5.25 1.19 -4.63
CA ILE A 139 -5.29 2.46 -5.35
C ILE A 139 -4.13 3.38 -4.92
N GLY A 140 -3.63 3.19 -3.70
CA GLY A 140 -2.37 3.73 -3.21
C GLY A 140 -2.44 5.10 -2.53
N THR A 141 -3.62 5.70 -2.33
CA THR A 141 -3.73 7.00 -1.63
C THR A 141 -5.06 7.20 -0.89
N GLU A 142 -5.91 6.20 -0.87
CA GLU A 142 -7.27 6.34 -0.36
C GLU A 142 -7.34 6.33 1.18
N SER A 143 -6.31 5.85 1.85
CA SER A 143 -6.16 5.96 3.31
C SER A 143 -6.22 7.40 3.83
N ARG A 144 -5.92 8.41 2.99
CA ARG A 144 -6.05 9.84 3.33
C ARG A 144 -7.45 10.22 3.77
N HIS A 145 -8.50 9.56 3.25
CA HIS A 145 -9.88 9.85 3.63
C HIS A 145 -10.13 9.61 5.13
N TYR A 146 -9.51 8.58 5.72
CA TYR A 146 -9.62 8.35 7.17
C TYR A 146 -8.90 9.43 7.99
N VAL A 147 -7.79 9.96 7.45
CA VAL A 147 -7.08 11.11 8.03
C VAL A 147 -7.97 12.35 7.99
N GLU A 148 -8.54 12.68 6.84
CA GLU A 148 -9.39 13.86 6.63
C GLU A 148 -10.67 13.80 7.47
N LYS A 149 -11.18 12.59 7.76
CA LYS A 149 -12.34 12.36 8.62
C LYS A 149 -12.01 12.33 10.12
N GLY A 150 -10.76 12.59 10.51
CA GLY A 150 -10.32 12.64 11.91
C GLY A 150 -10.25 11.27 12.58
N CYS A 151 -10.20 10.16 11.84
CA CYS A 151 -10.17 8.82 12.43
C CYS A 151 -8.91 8.57 13.26
N LEU A 152 -7.81 9.27 12.92
CA LEU A 152 -6.52 9.19 13.60
C LEU A 152 -6.37 10.21 14.74
N ASP A 153 -7.38 11.04 15.00
CA ASP A 153 -7.31 12.01 16.08
C ASP A 153 -7.14 11.31 17.43
N ASN A 154 -6.16 11.81 18.20
CA ASN A 154 -5.79 11.26 19.51
C ASN A 154 -5.34 9.78 19.46
N VAL A 155 -4.80 9.31 18.35
CA VAL A 155 -4.12 8.02 18.26
C VAL A 155 -2.65 8.23 18.63
N ASP A 156 -2.19 7.52 19.67
CA ASP A 156 -0.82 7.60 20.17
C ASP A 156 0.12 6.62 19.46
N ALA A 157 -0.40 5.48 18.97
CA ALA A 157 0.37 4.50 18.22
C ALA A 157 -0.50 3.78 17.18
N LEU A 158 0.08 3.48 16.03
CA LEU A 158 -0.57 2.80 14.91
C LEU A 158 0.24 1.58 14.49
N PHE A 159 -0.43 0.43 14.35
CA PHE A 159 0.17 -0.81 13.86
C PHE A 159 -0.61 -1.36 12.67
N GLY A 160 0.13 -1.77 11.63
CA GLY A 160 -0.36 -2.56 10.52
C GLY A 160 0.47 -3.82 10.34
N MET A 161 -0.05 -4.78 9.59
CA MET A 161 0.65 -6.03 9.29
C MET A 161 0.31 -6.46 7.87
N HIS A 162 1.31 -6.93 7.12
CA HIS A 162 1.11 -7.46 5.78
C HIS A 162 1.62 -8.91 5.69
N VAL A 163 0.81 -9.79 5.09
CA VAL A 163 1.21 -11.17 4.81
C VAL A 163 2.00 -11.24 3.50
N TRP A 164 3.06 -12.06 3.48
CA TRP A 164 3.91 -12.22 2.30
C TRP A 164 4.10 -13.70 1.96
N SER A 165 3.91 -14.07 0.69
CA SER A 165 4.00 -15.45 0.24
C SER A 165 5.41 -16.05 0.34
N TRP A 166 6.45 -15.21 0.37
CA TRP A 166 7.86 -15.64 0.48
C TRP A 166 8.40 -15.63 1.91
N ILE A 167 7.62 -15.26 2.91
CA ILE A 167 7.95 -15.47 4.32
C ILE A 167 7.39 -16.84 4.74
N ASP A 168 8.20 -17.66 5.41
CA ASP A 168 7.76 -18.94 5.93
C ASP A 168 6.61 -18.79 6.91
N SER A 169 5.68 -19.75 6.88
CA SER A 169 4.58 -19.81 7.84
C SER A 169 5.08 -19.83 9.27
N GLY A 170 4.47 -19.06 10.15
CA GLY A 170 4.89 -18.91 11.56
C GLY A 170 6.10 -18.00 11.74
N LYS A 171 6.49 -17.21 10.72
CA LYS A 171 7.55 -16.21 10.82
C LYS A 171 7.01 -14.80 10.70
N ALA A 172 7.72 -13.85 11.31
CA ALA A 172 7.43 -12.42 11.21
C ALA A 172 8.72 -11.61 11.15
N SER A 173 8.70 -10.52 10.40
CA SER A 173 9.81 -9.57 10.28
C SER A 173 9.42 -8.21 10.83
N PHE A 174 10.33 -7.58 11.59
CA PHE A 174 10.15 -6.29 12.24
C PHE A 174 11.42 -5.45 12.06
N GLU A 175 11.70 -5.08 10.83
CA GLU A 175 12.91 -4.35 10.50
C GLU A 175 12.72 -2.85 10.73
N ASP A 176 13.74 -2.22 11.29
CA ASP A 176 13.83 -0.76 11.39
C ASP A 176 14.17 -0.14 10.04
N GLY A 177 13.87 1.15 9.86
CA GLY A 177 14.19 1.92 8.68
C GLY A 177 13.25 1.67 7.51
N ALA A 178 13.75 1.90 6.29
CA ALA A 178 12.96 1.83 5.08
C ALA A 178 12.45 0.41 4.80
N ARG A 179 11.13 0.27 4.58
CA ARG A 179 10.48 -1.01 4.28
C ARG A 179 9.93 -1.05 2.86
N MET A 180 9.14 -0.03 2.46
CA MET A 180 8.54 0.05 1.14
C MET A 180 8.81 1.42 0.51
N ALA A 181 8.91 1.47 -0.83
CA ALA A 181 9.21 2.69 -1.56
C ALA A 181 7.97 3.56 -1.75
N CYS A 182 8.15 4.82 -2.15
CA CYS A 182 7.06 5.61 -2.71
C CYS A 182 6.56 5.02 -4.03
N SER A 183 5.36 5.44 -4.45
CA SER A 183 4.81 5.09 -5.76
C SER A 183 4.27 6.33 -6.45
N ASP A 184 5.16 7.08 -7.11
CA ASP A 184 4.77 8.28 -7.82
C ASP A 184 4.54 7.98 -9.30
N ARG A 185 3.71 8.81 -9.93
CA ARG A 185 3.39 8.75 -11.34
C ARG A 185 3.83 10.03 -12.05
N PHE A 186 4.38 9.90 -13.25
CA PHE A 186 4.62 11.05 -14.11
C PHE A 186 4.05 10.82 -15.52
N VAL A 187 3.69 11.92 -16.16
CA VAL A 187 3.30 11.96 -17.57
C VAL A 187 4.13 13.05 -18.24
N VAL A 188 4.99 12.65 -19.19
CA VAL A 188 5.74 13.59 -20.02
C VAL A 188 5.08 13.69 -21.39
N THR A 189 4.61 14.87 -21.72
CA THR A 189 4.08 15.19 -23.05
C THR A 189 5.17 15.83 -23.90
N VAL A 190 5.63 15.11 -24.93
CA VAL A 190 6.58 15.61 -25.92
C VAL A 190 5.80 16.19 -27.10
N SER A 191 6.02 17.49 -27.41
CA SER A 191 5.36 18.22 -28.46
C SER A 191 6.34 18.60 -29.57
N GLY A 192 6.00 18.22 -30.80
CA GLY A 192 6.74 18.48 -32.00
C GLY A 192 5.93 19.25 -33.06
N LYS A 193 6.15 18.94 -34.33
CA LYS A 193 5.41 19.51 -35.46
C LYS A 193 5.24 18.45 -36.55
N SER A 194 4.00 18.19 -36.93
CA SER A 194 3.69 17.27 -38.01
C SER A 194 4.24 17.74 -39.35
N ALA A 195 4.65 16.79 -40.19
CA ALA A 195 5.05 16.96 -41.59
C ALA A 195 4.96 15.60 -42.33
N PRO A 196 5.00 15.57 -43.67
CA PRO A 196 5.08 14.33 -44.41
C PRO A 196 6.34 13.52 -44.01
N ALA A 197 6.22 12.23 -43.83
CA ALA A 197 7.35 11.36 -43.46
C ALA A 197 8.50 11.40 -44.48
N ALA A 198 8.20 11.67 -45.76
CA ALA A 198 9.21 11.82 -46.82
C ALA A 198 9.96 13.16 -46.78
N ALA A 199 9.49 14.14 -45.97
CA ALA A 199 10.11 15.47 -45.83
C ALA A 199 10.25 15.87 -44.35
N PRO A 200 10.99 15.08 -43.54
CA PRO A 200 11.04 15.26 -42.07
C PRO A 200 11.62 16.62 -41.63
N GLN A 201 12.45 17.23 -42.46
CA GLN A 201 13.03 18.57 -42.22
C GLN A 201 12.00 19.71 -42.14
N GLN A 202 10.76 19.46 -42.60
CA GLN A 202 9.65 20.43 -42.52
C GLN A 202 8.90 20.38 -41.19
N GLY A 203 9.10 19.33 -40.41
CA GLY A 203 8.49 19.11 -39.12
C GLY A 203 9.48 19.06 -37.95
N ARG A 204 9.00 18.50 -36.84
CA ARG A 204 9.80 18.14 -35.65
C ARG A 204 9.22 16.83 -35.14
N ASP A 205 10.00 15.79 -35.19
CA ASP A 205 9.52 14.42 -34.93
C ASP A 205 9.41 14.18 -33.42
N ALA A 206 8.17 14.17 -32.92
CA ALA A 206 7.90 13.94 -31.52
C ALA A 206 8.22 12.48 -31.10
N ILE A 207 8.16 11.49 -32.02
CA ILE A 207 8.51 10.09 -31.69
C ILE A 207 10.00 9.95 -31.46
N VAL A 208 10.84 10.51 -32.32
CA VAL A 208 12.30 10.48 -32.16
C VAL A 208 12.72 11.23 -30.89
N ALA A 209 12.12 12.40 -30.67
CA ALA A 209 12.37 13.18 -29.44
C ALA A 209 11.96 12.41 -28.18
N ALA A 210 10.79 11.79 -28.18
CA ALA A 210 10.30 10.98 -27.04
C ALA A 210 11.19 9.76 -26.76
N ALA A 211 11.67 9.07 -27.79
CA ALA A 211 12.64 7.98 -27.63
C ALA A 211 13.92 8.47 -26.95
N ASN A 212 14.43 9.65 -27.35
CA ASN A 212 15.58 10.26 -26.68
C ASN A 212 15.29 10.64 -25.22
N VAL A 213 14.09 11.15 -24.92
CA VAL A 213 13.63 11.42 -23.54
C VAL A 213 13.66 10.15 -22.69
N VAL A 214 13.12 9.02 -23.19
CA VAL A 214 13.14 7.73 -22.49
C VAL A 214 14.58 7.33 -22.12
N MET A 215 15.50 7.44 -23.06
CA MET A 215 16.91 7.11 -22.84
C MET A 215 17.58 8.09 -21.86
N ALA A 216 17.30 9.38 -21.98
CA ALA A 216 17.87 10.41 -21.09
C ALA A 216 17.40 10.26 -19.63
N LEU A 217 16.14 9.90 -19.41
CA LEU A 217 15.59 9.65 -18.07
C LEU A 217 16.34 8.53 -17.31
N GLN A 218 16.96 7.55 -18.02
CA GLN A 218 17.78 6.54 -17.38
C GLN A 218 19.03 7.14 -16.70
N GLY A 219 19.48 8.31 -17.16
CA GLY A 219 20.55 9.07 -16.54
C GLY A 219 20.24 9.55 -15.11
N ILE A 220 18.97 9.72 -14.77
CA ILE A 220 18.56 10.07 -13.40
C ILE A 220 19.02 8.98 -12.44
N VAL A 221 18.71 7.73 -12.75
CA VAL A 221 19.07 6.57 -11.91
C VAL A 221 20.57 6.35 -11.88
N SER A 222 21.23 6.43 -13.04
CA SER A 222 22.62 5.98 -13.18
C SER A 222 23.67 7.09 -12.93
N ARG A 223 23.30 8.39 -12.94
CA ARG A 223 24.25 9.52 -12.88
C ARG A 223 23.84 10.63 -11.89
N LEU A 224 22.55 10.83 -11.64
CA LEU A 224 22.08 11.90 -10.74
C LEU A 224 21.71 11.38 -9.35
N ASN A 225 21.45 10.07 -9.23
CA ASN A 225 21.23 9.39 -7.96
C ASN A 225 22.55 8.93 -7.34
N ALA A 226 22.67 9.00 -6.03
CA ALA A 226 23.80 8.39 -5.31
C ALA A 226 23.74 6.86 -5.44
N PRO A 227 24.87 6.17 -5.69
CA PRO A 227 24.87 4.71 -5.89
C PRO A 227 24.28 3.91 -4.71
N GLU A 228 24.33 4.46 -3.49
CA GLU A 228 23.80 3.85 -2.27
C GLU A 228 22.27 3.92 -2.20
N ASN A 229 21.64 4.84 -2.95
CA ASN A 229 20.20 5.04 -2.93
C ASN A 229 19.51 4.15 -3.94
N SER A 230 18.53 3.40 -3.49
CA SER A 230 17.64 2.66 -4.38
C SER A 230 16.67 3.63 -5.07
N LEU A 231 16.71 3.66 -6.40
CA LEU A 231 15.83 4.48 -7.23
C LEU A 231 15.39 3.71 -8.45
N VAL A 232 14.09 3.76 -8.75
CA VAL A 232 13.52 3.26 -10.01
C VAL A 232 12.83 4.41 -10.73
N VAL A 233 13.15 4.59 -12.02
CA VAL A 233 12.43 5.47 -12.94
C VAL A 233 12.10 4.65 -14.18
N THR A 234 10.83 4.31 -14.33
CA THR A 234 10.35 3.47 -15.42
C THR A 234 9.36 4.24 -16.28
N VAL A 235 9.55 4.24 -17.59
CA VAL A 235 8.53 4.63 -18.57
C VAL A 235 7.82 3.35 -19.01
N GLY A 236 6.57 3.18 -18.57
CA GLY A 236 5.76 1.98 -18.85
C GLY A 236 4.90 2.09 -20.11
N MET A 237 4.60 3.32 -20.56
CA MET A 237 3.78 3.56 -21.75
C MET A 237 4.39 4.66 -22.60
N MET A 238 4.32 4.48 -23.93
CA MET A 238 4.70 5.47 -24.94
C MET A 238 3.61 5.48 -26.04
N ASN A 239 2.84 6.55 -26.09
CA ASN A 239 1.70 6.66 -27.00
C ASN A 239 1.86 7.88 -27.93
N GLY A 240 1.79 7.66 -29.24
CA GLY A 240 1.88 8.74 -30.20
C GLY A 240 1.91 8.27 -31.64
N GLY A 241 1.64 9.19 -32.54
CA GLY A 241 1.54 8.94 -33.97
C GLY A 241 0.19 8.33 -34.39
N SER A 242 -0.23 8.64 -35.64
CA SER A 242 -1.49 8.18 -36.22
C SER A 242 -1.33 7.59 -37.62
N SER A 243 -0.15 7.77 -38.25
CA SER A 243 0.12 7.32 -39.61
C SER A 243 1.61 7.09 -39.86
N ALA A 244 1.93 6.04 -40.61
CA ALA A 244 3.30 5.80 -41.05
C ALA A 244 3.82 6.82 -42.08
N LEU A 245 2.93 7.62 -42.68
CA LEU A 245 3.27 8.60 -43.72
C LEU A 245 3.39 10.04 -43.18
N GLN A 246 3.32 10.22 -41.84
CA GLN A 246 3.30 11.53 -41.21
C GLN A 246 4.08 11.51 -39.88
N LEU A 247 4.88 12.55 -39.62
CA LEU A 247 5.51 12.74 -38.33
C LEU A 247 4.44 12.99 -37.27
N ALA A 248 4.61 12.36 -36.12
CA ALA A 248 3.81 12.68 -34.95
C ALA A 248 4.15 14.07 -34.43
N ASP A 249 3.13 14.84 -34.09
CA ASP A 249 3.26 16.15 -33.46
C ASP A 249 3.18 16.07 -31.93
N LYS A 250 2.75 14.93 -31.38
CA LYS A 250 2.65 14.69 -29.94
C LYS A 250 2.94 13.24 -29.60
N VAL A 251 3.69 13.03 -28.50
CA VAL A 251 3.88 11.73 -27.86
C VAL A 251 3.72 11.90 -26.35
N GLU A 252 3.03 10.96 -25.72
CA GLU A 252 2.85 10.90 -24.30
C GLU A 252 3.61 9.71 -23.71
N LEU A 253 4.46 9.98 -22.72
CA LEU A 253 5.20 9.00 -21.95
C LEU A 253 4.60 8.94 -20.55
N VAL A 254 4.15 7.76 -20.10
CA VAL A 254 3.65 7.56 -18.74
C VAL A 254 4.60 6.66 -17.99
N GLY A 255 4.99 7.09 -16.78
CA GLY A 255 5.96 6.36 -15.98
C GLY A 255 5.72 6.44 -14.48
N THR A 256 6.56 5.75 -13.75
CA THR A 256 6.56 5.69 -12.28
C THR A 256 7.94 5.93 -11.70
N VAL A 257 7.94 6.49 -10.48
CA VAL A 257 9.15 6.66 -9.66
C VAL A 257 8.98 5.86 -8.37
N ARG A 258 10.05 5.15 -7.97
CA ARG A 258 10.14 4.44 -6.69
C ARG A 258 11.44 4.85 -6.00
N THR A 259 11.36 5.32 -4.78
CA THR A 259 12.51 5.62 -3.93
C THR A 259 12.14 5.53 -2.46
N PHE A 260 13.16 5.34 -1.61
CA PHE A 260 13.01 5.36 -0.15
C PHE A 260 13.45 6.71 0.46
N ASP A 261 14.04 7.59 -0.35
CA ASP A 261 14.55 8.88 0.08
C ASP A 261 13.50 9.97 -0.16
N LYS A 262 12.87 10.44 0.92
CA LYS A 262 11.85 11.52 0.87
C LYS A 262 12.39 12.80 0.24
N LYS A 263 13.61 13.20 0.60
CA LYS A 263 14.22 14.44 0.10
C LYS A 263 14.56 14.36 -1.39
N PHE A 264 15.06 13.22 -1.86
CA PHE A 264 15.32 13.00 -3.27
C PHE A 264 14.03 12.97 -4.09
N ARG A 265 12.97 12.33 -3.52
CA ARG A 265 11.63 12.30 -4.10
C ARG A 265 11.06 13.69 -4.37
N ASP A 266 11.21 14.62 -3.42
CA ASP A 266 10.70 15.99 -3.54
C ASP A 266 11.30 16.74 -4.74
N GLY A 267 12.52 16.43 -5.14
CA GLY A 267 13.20 17.00 -6.31
C GLY A 267 12.91 16.30 -7.65
N MET A 268 12.17 15.18 -7.64
CA MET A 268 11.94 14.40 -8.85
C MET A 268 11.11 15.12 -9.92
N PRO A 269 10.06 15.89 -9.59
CA PRO A 269 9.30 16.65 -10.59
C PRO A 269 10.18 17.55 -11.46
N GLU A 270 11.00 18.37 -10.84
CA GLU A 270 11.91 19.30 -11.51
C GLU A 270 13.00 18.57 -12.28
N MET A 271 13.50 17.48 -11.74
CA MET A 271 14.55 16.67 -12.36
C MET A 271 14.04 16.01 -13.64
N ILE A 272 12.87 15.36 -13.60
CA ILE A 272 12.24 14.75 -14.77
C ILE A 272 11.90 15.80 -15.82
N GLN A 273 11.31 16.95 -15.40
CA GLN A 273 11.01 18.07 -16.30
C GLN A 273 12.27 18.58 -17.01
N SER A 274 13.34 18.81 -16.27
CA SER A 274 14.60 19.35 -16.84
C SER A 274 15.23 18.36 -17.83
N VAL A 275 15.34 17.09 -17.46
CA VAL A 275 15.92 16.04 -18.33
C VAL A 275 15.08 15.87 -19.60
N ALA A 276 13.73 15.78 -19.46
CA ALA A 276 12.84 15.60 -20.59
C ALA A 276 12.89 16.80 -21.55
N GLN A 277 12.84 18.03 -21.04
CA GLN A 277 12.88 19.23 -21.85
C GLN A 277 14.19 19.36 -22.64
N ASN A 278 15.34 19.12 -21.98
CA ASN A 278 16.64 19.20 -22.64
C ASN A 278 16.83 18.11 -23.70
N ALA A 279 16.34 16.88 -23.43
CA ALA A 279 16.40 15.78 -24.37
C ALA A 279 15.50 16.03 -25.61
N ALA A 280 14.30 16.57 -25.41
CA ALA A 280 13.37 16.91 -26.50
C ALA A 280 13.89 18.09 -27.35
N ALA A 281 14.51 19.08 -26.69
CA ALA A 281 15.08 20.26 -27.35
C ALA A 281 16.16 19.90 -28.38
N ALA A 282 16.90 18.79 -28.20
CA ALA A 282 17.88 18.31 -29.16
C ALA A 282 17.26 18.01 -30.57
N TYR A 283 15.96 17.78 -30.61
CA TYR A 283 15.20 17.56 -31.86
C TYR A 283 14.25 18.72 -32.19
N GLY A 284 14.43 19.87 -31.53
CA GLY A 284 13.59 21.04 -31.68
C GLY A 284 12.16 20.89 -31.16
N CYS A 285 11.91 19.89 -30.32
CA CYS A 285 10.65 19.63 -29.63
C CYS A 285 10.65 20.26 -28.23
N THR A 286 9.45 20.32 -27.61
CA THR A 286 9.31 20.68 -26.19
C THR A 286 8.81 19.46 -25.41
N ALA A 287 9.03 19.48 -24.09
CA ALA A 287 8.48 18.45 -23.20
C ALA A 287 7.98 19.10 -21.90
N ASP A 288 6.76 18.69 -21.49
CA ASP A 288 6.13 19.12 -20.24
C ASP A 288 5.83 17.91 -19.38
N CYS A 289 6.15 17.98 -18.08
CA CYS A 289 5.95 16.91 -17.12
C CYS A 289 4.82 17.24 -16.13
N ALA A 290 3.76 16.43 -16.12
CA ALA A 290 2.81 16.37 -15.02
C ALA A 290 3.25 15.26 -14.06
N TYR A 291 3.47 15.60 -12.80
CA TYR A 291 3.90 14.67 -11.76
C TYR A 291 2.85 14.56 -10.66
N THR A 292 2.56 13.33 -10.23
CA THR A 292 1.61 13.05 -9.16
C THR A 292 2.30 12.25 -8.08
N PHE A 293 2.35 12.81 -6.88
CA PHE A 293 2.83 12.09 -5.71
C PHE A 293 1.78 11.06 -5.26
N GLY A 294 2.21 9.81 -5.17
CA GLY A 294 1.47 8.71 -4.56
C GLY A 294 1.82 8.56 -3.07
N PRO A 295 1.69 7.36 -2.49
CA PRO A 295 2.06 7.12 -1.10
C PRO A 295 3.55 7.39 -0.88
N SER A 296 3.86 7.96 0.28
CA SER A 296 5.25 8.22 0.71
C SER A 296 6.03 6.92 0.93
N PRO A 297 7.35 6.96 0.96
CA PRO A 297 8.12 5.81 1.42
C PRO A 297 7.68 5.41 2.83
N LEU A 298 7.45 4.13 3.04
CA LEU A 298 7.16 3.56 4.35
C LEU A 298 8.46 3.28 5.08
N ILE A 299 8.65 3.97 6.20
CA ILE A 299 9.88 3.91 6.99
C ILE A 299 9.51 3.69 8.46
N ASN A 300 9.93 2.57 9.03
CA ASN A 300 9.78 2.27 10.45
C ASN A 300 10.88 3.00 11.24
N GLU A 301 10.61 4.21 11.71
CA GLU A 301 11.59 5.05 12.39
C GLU A 301 11.67 4.75 13.90
N HIS A 302 10.69 3.98 14.46
CA HIS A 302 10.50 3.80 15.90
C HIS A 302 11.03 2.47 16.43
N GLN A 303 12.28 2.46 16.85
CA GLN A 303 12.92 1.32 17.48
C GLN A 303 12.13 0.76 18.67
N ASN A 304 11.57 1.63 19.51
CA ASN A 304 10.80 1.20 20.70
C ASN A 304 9.54 0.41 20.32
N LEU A 305 8.80 0.82 19.27
CA LEU A 305 7.63 0.09 18.80
C LEU A 305 8.02 -1.21 18.11
N ASN A 306 9.09 -1.21 17.32
CA ASN A 306 9.64 -2.41 16.73
C ASN A 306 10.06 -3.43 17.79
N GLU A 307 10.73 -2.98 18.85
CA GLU A 307 11.10 -3.84 19.97
C GLU A 307 9.89 -4.37 20.73
N LEU A 308 8.86 -3.55 20.94
CA LEU A 308 7.60 -3.96 21.54
C LEU A 308 6.93 -5.07 20.71
N ALA A 309 6.84 -4.87 19.38
CA ALA A 309 6.24 -5.83 18.46
C ALA A 309 7.05 -7.13 18.38
N ARG A 310 8.39 -7.05 18.28
CA ARG A 310 9.29 -8.22 18.37
C ARG A 310 9.08 -8.98 19.66
N GLY A 311 9.04 -8.27 20.79
CA GLY A 311 8.81 -8.86 22.11
C GLY A 311 7.45 -9.57 22.20
N ALA A 312 6.40 -8.99 21.63
CA ALA A 312 5.08 -9.60 21.60
C ALA A 312 5.06 -10.90 20.79
N VAL A 313 5.66 -10.89 19.59
CA VAL A 313 5.76 -12.10 18.75
C VAL A 313 6.61 -13.16 19.39
N THR A 314 7.78 -12.79 19.93
CA THR A 314 8.66 -13.72 20.64
C THR A 314 7.95 -14.38 21.84
N LYS A 315 7.16 -13.60 22.59
CA LYS A 315 6.40 -14.12 23.75
C LYS A 315 5.33 -15.13 23.33
N ILE A 316 4.67 -14.92 22.19
CA ILE A 316 3.55 -15.77 21.74
C ILE A 316 4.04 -16.95 20.91
N MET A 317 5.00 -16.74 20.00
CA MET A 317 5.41 -17.70 18.99
C MET A 317 6.82 -18.27 19.24
N GLY A 318 7.60 -17.69 20.17
CA GLY A 318 8.97 -18.06 20.46
C GLY A 318 9.99 -17.27 19.61
N GLU A 319 11.26 -17.25 20.05
CA GLU A 319 12.36 -16.52 19.37
C GLU A 319 12.57 -16.96 17.92
N GLY A 320 12.33 -18.25 17.64
CA GLY A 320 12.44 -18.79 16.28
C GLY A 320 11.42 -18.25 15.28
N ALA A 321 10.42 -17.47 15.72
CA ALA A 321 9.43 -16.85 14.82
C ALA A 321 9.94 -15.60 14.11
N LEU A 322 11.02 -15.00 14.59
CA LEU A 322 11.60 -13.81 13.94
C LEU A 322 12.40 -14.22 12.69
N THR A 323 12.23 -13.46 11.62
CA THR A 323 12.97 -13.61 10.37
C THR A 323 13.34 -12.23 9.81
N HIS A 324 14.28 -12.20 8.87
CA HIS A 324 14.66 -10.99 8.17
C HIS A 324 13.88 -10.88 6.83
N LEU A 325 13.42 -9.69 6.52
CA LEU A 325 12.83 -9.33 5.22
C LEU A 325 13.52 -8.07 4.69
N GLU A 326 14.13 -8.17 3.53
CA GLU A 326 14.71 -7.03 2.84
C GLU A 326 13.64 -5.99 2.49
N LYS A 327 14.05 -4.70 2.45
CA LYS A 327 13.18 -3.64 1.92
C LYS A 327 12.83 -3.92 0.45
N MET A 328 11.64 -3.52 0.04
CA MET A 328 11.14 -3.76 -1.31
C MET A 328 10.64 -2.47 -1.98
N THR A 329 10.69 -2.46 -3.32
CA THR A 329 10.24 -1.31 -4.12
C THR A 329 8.73 -1.27 -4.37
N GLY A 330 7.95 -2.17 -3.76
CA GLY A 330 6.50 -2.05 -3.61
C GLY A 330 6.15 -0.80 -2.79
N ALA A 331 4.91 -0.35 -2.87
CA ALA A 331 4.40 0.77 -2.09
C ALA A 331 3.22 0.30 -1.23
N GLU A 332 2.91 1.08 -0.19
CA GLU A 332 1.86 0.79 0.78
C GLU A 332 1.35 2.14 1.32
N ASP A 333 0.04 2.36 1.23
CA ASP A 333 -0.56 3.64 1.63
C ASP A 333 -0.74 3.79 3.16
N PHE A 334 -0.38 2.76 3.92
CA PHE A 334 -0.19 2.87 5.37
C PHE A 334 0.77 4.00 5.74
N SER A 335 1.73 4.32 4.86
CA SER A 335 2.64 5.46 5.03
C SER A 335 1.91 6.80 5.17
N VAL A 336 0.75 6.97 4.53
CA VAL A 336 -0.08 8.17 4.64
C VAL A 336 -0.69 8.30 6.04
N LEU A 337 -1.10 7.17 6.64
CA LEU A 337 -1.58 7.12 8.02
C LEU A 337 -0.45 7.40 9.01
N MET A 338 0.74 6.86 8.75
CA MET A 338 1.93 7.08 9.59
C MET A 338 2.29 8.56 9.72
N GLU A 339 2.12 9.35 8.65
CA GLU A 339 2.42 10.79 8.65
C GLU A 339 1.52 11.62 9.57
N LYS A 340 0.43 11.03 10.08
CA LYS A 340 -0.59 11.72 10.89
C LYS A 340 -0.64 11.31 12.35
N VAL A 341 0.02 10.21 12.72
CA VAL A 341 0.18 9.88 14.13
C VAL A 341 1.14 10.91 14.76
N PRO A 342 0.80 11.49 15.95
CA PRO A 342 1.61 12.52 16.56
C PRO A 342 3.09 12.14 16.65
N ASP A 343 3.94 13.06 16.21
CA ASP A 343 5.40 12.95 16.24
C ASP A 343 6.03 11.95 15.26
N ASN A 344 5.27 11.40 14.29
CA ASN A 344 5.71 10.37 13.34
C ASN A 344 6.41 9.16 13.99
N GLU A 345 6.38 9.12 15.29
CA GLU A 345 7.25 8.31 16.10
C GLU A 345 6.61 6.99 16.49
N ASP A 346 5.29 6.86 16.34
CA ASP A 346 4.54 5.74 16.89
C ASP A 346 3.71 4.96 15.84
N ALA A 347 4.14 4.91 14.59
CA ALA A 347 3.50 4.09 13.57
C ALA A 347 4.44 3.02 13.00
N LEU A 348 3.94 1.82 12.84
CA LEU A 348 4.71 0.65 12.43
C LEU A 348 3.91 -0.25 11.50
N LEU A 349 4.47 -0.57 10.33
CA LEU A 349 3.99 -1.68 9.50
C LEU A 349 4.85 -2.92 9.77
N LEU A 350 4.19 -4.02 10.11
CA LEU A 350 4.80 -5.30 10.36
C LEU A 350 4.60 -6.22 9.15
N ALA A 351 5.64 -6.95 8.75
CA ALA A 351 5.52 -8.03 7.79
C ALA A 351 5.42 -9.37 8.52
N ALA A 352 4.34 -10.10 8.30
CA ALA A 352 4.13 -11.40 8.90
C ALA A 352 3.45 -12.37 7.94
N ARG A 353 3.63 -13.65 8.13
CA ARG A 353 2.80 -14.70 7.55
C ARG A 353 2.15 -15.49 8.67
N VAL A 354 0.82 -15.49 8.69
CA VAL A 354 0.06 -16.33 9.61
C VAL A 354 0.23 -17.81 9.23
N ALA A 355 0.21 -18.68 10.25
CA ALA A 355 0.35 -20.10 10.05
C ALA A 355 -0.57 -20.61 8.93
N LYS A 356 0.01 -21.40 8.02
CA LYS A 356 -0.72 -22.10 6.99
C LYS A 356 -1.82 -22.93 7.66
N ALA A 357 -3.07 -22.76 7.22
CA ALA A 357 -4.12 -23.71 7.60
C ALA A 357 -3.65 -25.12 7.22
N LYS A 358 -3.92 -26.08 8.09
CA LYS A 358 -3.36 -27.45 7.98
C LYS A 358 -3.79 -28.23 6.73
N ASP A 359 -4.59 -27.63 5.87
CA ASP A 359 -5.15 -28.27 4.65
C ASP A 359 -4.83 -27.40 3.43
N ASP A 360 -3.65 -27.60 2.89
CA ASP A 360 -3.32 -27.42 1.48
C ASP A 360 -2.75 -28.73 0.96
#